data_9c527585cebe1b46b5ce1ebfd9f5e2d6
#
_entry.id   9c527585cebe1b46b5ce1ebfd9f5e2d6
#
_cell.length_a   1.000
_cell.length_b   1.000
_cell.length_c   1.000
_cell.angle_alpha   90.00
_cell.angle_beta   90.00
_cell.angle_gamma   90.00
#
_symmetry.space_group_name_H-M   'P 1'
#
loop_
_entity.id
_entity.type
_entity.pdbx_description
1 polymer ?
#
loop_
_entity_poly.entity_id
_entity_poly.type
_entity_poly.pdbx_seq_one_letter_code
_entity_poly.pdbx_strand_id
1 'polypeptide(L)'
;MQVPREAVRPGPPRRPGVRRALVVVVVGAVGALLAALTAGCGGPFPRDTDGSLDRITGGVLRVGVSENPPWTQVYDDGRVAGREVDLLSGFAARHDADVEWTPGAESELVGAMVRGDLDVLVGGLTSDSPWESEVALTRPYADEVTPDGDTEQMVMATPLGENALLVALETYLAGTGEAS
;
A
#
# COMPACT_ATOMS: atom_id res chain seq x y z
N MET A 1 73.22 63.92 -7.84
CA MET A 1 73.01 63.13 -9.05
C MET A 1 72.00 62.08 -8.67
N GLN A 2 70.73 62.31 -9.03
CA GLN A 2 69.59 61.55 -8.52
C GLN A 2 69.05 60.73 -9.68
N VAL A 3 69.09 59.39 -9.57
CA VAL A 3 68.61 58.46 -10.60
C VAL A 3 67.09 58.29 -10.43
N PRO A 4 66.29 58.46 -11.48
CA PRO A 4 64.83 58.28 -11.39
C PRO A 4 64.49 56.80 -11.26
N ARG A 5 63.62 56.45 -10.29
CA ARG A 5 63.03 55.14 -10.17
C ARG A 5 61.89 54.94 -11.21
N GLU A 6 62.14 54.08 -12.14
CA GLU A 6 61.18 53.68 -13.15
C GLU A 6 60.02 52.89 -12.46
N ALA A 7 58.78 53.36 -12.61
CA ALA A 7 57.60 52.74 -12.06
C ALA A 7 57.23 51.55 -12.92
N VAL A 8 57.29 50.33 -12.33
CA VAL A 8 56.81 49.05 -12.94
C VAL A 8 55.33 49.13 -13.07
N ARG A 9 54.81 49.14 -14.27
CA ARG A 9 53.34 49.04 -14.56
C ARG A 9 52.83 47.60 -14.32
N PRO A 10 51.75 47.42 -13.56
CA PRO A 10 51.12 46.06 -13.40
C PRO A 10 50.56 45.59 -14.74
N GLY A 11 50.88 44.36 -15.12
CA GLY A 11 50.41 43.73 -16.35
C GLY A 11 48.89 43.43 -16.27
N PRO A 12 48.23 43.33 -17.43
CA PRO A 12 46.79 43.10 -17.48
C PRO A 12 46.38 41.75 -16.85
N PRO A 13 45.21 41.69 -16.15
CA PRO A 13 44.74 40.44 -15.53
C PRO A 13 44.52 39.36 -16.60
N ARG A 14 45.11 38.20 -16.37
CA ARG A 14 44.91 37.01 -17.24
C ARG A 14 43.45 36.56 -17.13
N ARG A 15 42.66 36.78 -18.17
CA ARG A 15 41.28 36.27 -18.29
C ARG A 15 41.31 34.74 -18.34
N PRO A 16 40.56 34.03 -17.49
CA PRO A 16 40.47 32.58 -17.58
C PRO A 16 39.95 32.20 -18.97
N GLY A 17 40.69 31.33 -19.69
CA GLY A 17 40.37 30.99 -21.07
C GLY A 17 38.95 30.42 -21.18
N VAL A 18 38.21 30.93 -22.16
CA VAL A 18 36.79 30.54 -22.48
C VAL A 18 36.57 29.01 -22.49
N ARG A 19 37.60 28.25 -22.85
CA ARG A 19 37.59 26.78 -22.83
C ARG A 19 37.45 26.20 -21.43
N ARG A 20 38.06 26.80 -20.38
CA ARG A 20 37.91 26.30 -18.99
C ARG A 20 36.54 26.62 -18.43
N ALA A 21 35.96 27.76 -18.76
CA ALA A 21 34.60 28.11 -18.37
C ALA A 21 33.58 27.21 -19.04
N LEU A 22 33.76 26.86 -20.31
CA LEU A 22 32.86 25.95 -21.04
C LEU A 22 32.89 24.53 -20.47
N VAL A 23 34.07 24.01 -20.11
CA VAL A 23 34.20 22.67 -19.51
C VAL A 23 33.50 22.59 -18.14
N VAL A 24 33.63 23.62 -17.31
CA VAL A 24 32.97 23.66 -15.99
C VAL A 24 31.44 23.69 -16.14
N VAL A 25 30.92 24.44 -17.11
CA VAL A 25 29.48 24.52 -17.38
C VAL A 25 28.95 23.17 -17.91
N VAL A 26 29.66 22.52 -18.81
CA VAL A 26 29.24 21.21 -19.36
C VAL A 26 29.27 20.12 -18.29
N VAL A 27 30.34 20.07 -17.47
CA VAL A 27 30.45 19.10 -16.37
C VAL A 27 29.33 19.32 -15.31
N GLY A 28 29.04 20.59 -15.01
CA GLY A 28 27.92 20.93 -14.09
C GLY A 28 26.57 20.55 -14.65
N ALA A 29 26.31 20.76 -15.94
CA ALA A 29 25.06 20.38 -16.59
C ALA A 29 24.87 18.84 -16.67
N VAL A 30 25.93 18.09 -16.96
CA VAL A 30 25.92 16.63 -16.97
C VAL A 30 25.71 16.06 -15.56
N GLY A 31 26.33 16.65 -14.54
CA GLY A 31 26.13 16.27 -13.13
C GLY A 31 24.70 16.52 -12.67
N ALA A 32 24.09 17.65 -13.03
CA ALA A 32 22.71 17.97 -12.71
C ALA A 32 21.70 17.02 -13.42
N LEU A 33 22.00 16.66 -14.68
CA LEU A 33 21.17 15.72 -15.44
C LEU A 33 21.24 14.31 -14.87
N LEU A 34 22.42 13.83 -14.45
CA LEU A 34 22.61 12.55 -13.79
C LEU A 34 21.93 12.50 -12.42
N ALA A 35 21.98 13.59 -11.63
CA ALA A 35 21.28 13.69 -10.36
C ALA A 35 19.74 13.69 -10.52
N ALA A 36 19.20 14.26 -11.60
CA ALA A 36 17.78 14.24 -11.91
C ALA A 36 17.28 12.84 -12.31
N LEU A 37 18.13 12.01 -12.93
CA LEU A 37 17.79 10.65 -13.32
C LEU A 37 17.73 9.65 -12.14
N THR A 38 18.40 9.96 -11.02
CA THR A 38 18.37 9.10 -9.82
C THR A 38 17.23 9.43 -8.87
N ALA A 39 16.52 10.54 -9.03
CA ALA A 39 15.38 10.94 -8.20
C ALA A 39 14.07 10.21 -8.55
N GLY A 40 14.04 9.39 -9.60
CA GLY A 40 12.81 8.79 -10.16
C GLY A 40 12.35 7.46 -9.57
N CYS A 41 13.11 6.79 -8.67
CA CYS A 41 12.81 5.41 -8.25
C CYS A 41 12.43 5.26 -6.77
N GLY A 42 11.98 6.30 -6.07
CA GLY A 42 11.70 6.25 -4.64
C GLY A 42 10.26 6.60 -4.26
N GLY A 43 9.27 5.94 -4.85
CA GLY A 43 7.91 6.03 -4.30
C GLY A 43 7.74 5.11 -3.09
N PRO A 44 6.82 5.42 -2.15
CA PRO A 44 6.53 4.53 -1.03
C PRO A 44 6.04 3.16 -1.55
N PHE A 45 6.58 2.09 -1.00
CA PHE A 45 6.10 0.72 -1.19
C PHE A 45 5.61 0.20 0.17
N PRO A 46 4.58 -0.65 0.24
CA PRO A 46 3.78 -1.17 -0.87
C PRO A 46 2.86 -0.13 -1.53
N ARG A 47 2.38 -0.39 -2.76
CA ARG A 47 1.46 0.48 -3.51
C ARG A 47 0.22 -0.29 -3.91
N ASP A 48 -0.90 0.42 -3.94
CA ASP A 48 -2.13 -0.02 -4.55
C ASP A 48 -2.17 0.39 -6.02
N THR A 49 -2.69 -0.48 -6.88
CA THR A 49 -2.89 -0.19 -8.31
C THR A 49 -3.98 0.87 -8.51
N ASP A 50 -5.07 0.77 -7.74
CA ASP A 50 -6.24 1.65 -7.82
C ASP A 50 -6.35 2.59 -6.61
N GLY A 51 -5.35 2.59 -5.70
CA GLY A 51 -5.28 3.49 -4.56
C GLY A 51 -6.33 3.19 -3.48
N SER A 52 -6.65 1.92 -3.25
CA SER A 52 -7.72 1.52 -2.33
C SER A 52 -7.49 2.00 -0.90
N LEU A 53 -6.28 1.87 -0.35
CA LEU A 53 -5.99 2.33 1.01
C LEU A 53 -6.15 3.85 1.17
N ASP A 54 -5.68 4.62 0.18
CA ASP A 54 -5.83 6.08 0.19
C ASP A 54 -7.31 6.50 0.13
N ARG A 55 -8.12 5.80 -0.68
CA ARG A 55 -9.56 6.04 -0.81
C ARG A 55 -10.33 5.64 0.45
N ILE A 56 -9.94 4.56 1.12
CA ILE A 56 -10.53 4.10 2.38
C ILE A 56 -10.23 5.10 3.50
N THR A 57 -9.03 5.65 3.56
CA THR A 57 -8.61 6.56 4.63
C THR A 57 -9.46 7.85 4.63
N GLY A 58 -10.23 8.05 5.67
CA GLY A 58 -11.21 9.15 5.78
C GLY A 58 -12.44 9.01 4.87
N GLY A 59 -12.67 7.81 4.31
CA GLY A 59 -13.75 7.51 3.38
C GLY A 59 -14.55 6.28 3.77
N VAL A 60 -14.73 5.33 2.86
CA VAL A 60 -15.55 4.12 3.05
C VAL A 60 -14.76 2.87 2.72
N LEU A 61 -14.80 1.89 3.65
CA LEU A 61 -14.34 0.52 3.46
C LEU A 61 -15.54 -0.33 2.99
N ARG A 62 -15.50 -0.82 1.75
CA ARG A 62 -16.56 -1.66 1.17
C ARG A 62 -16.25 -3.13 1.41
N VAL A 63 -17.07 -3.80 2.20
CA VAL A 63 -16.81 -5.17 2.66
C VAL A 63 -17.89 -6.13 2.17
N GLY A 64 -17.49 -7.15 1.41
CA GLY A 64 -18.31 -8.30 1.10
C GLY A 64 -18.37 -9.28 2.28
N VAL A 65 -19.55 -9.74 2.65
CA VAL A 65 -19.75 -10.66 3.77
C VAL A 65 -20.48 -11.90 3.30
N SER A 66 -19.79 -13.04 3.26
CA SER A 66 -20.40 -14.36 3.12
C SER A 66 -20.76 -14.92 4.50
N GLU A 67 -21.96 -15.50 4.64
CA GLU A 67 -22.38 -16.02 5.94
C GLU A 67 -21.63 -17.31 6.30
N ASN A 68 -20.92 -17.29 7.43
CA ASN A 68 -20.20 -18.43 7.99
C ASN A 68 -19.98 -18.27 9.51
N PRO A 69 -21.00 -18.54 10.35
CA PRO A 69 -20.84 -18.43 11.80
C PRO A 69 -19.79 -19.42 12.35
N PRO A 70 -18.95 -19.03 13.33
CA PRO A 70 -19.02 -17.79 14.12
C PRO A 70 -18.25 -16.61 13.50
N TRP A 71 -17.58 -16.79 12.35
CA TRP A 71 -16.76 -15.78 11.71
C TRP A 71 -17.56 -14.59 11.22
N THR A 72 -18.64 -14.88 10.51
CA THR A 72 -19.58 -13.89 9.98
C THR A 72 -21.01 -14.41 10.12
N GLN A 73 -21.93 -13.54 10.51
CA GLN A 73 -23.38 -13.81 10.58
C GLN A 73 -24.13 -12.68 9.89
N VAL A 74 -25.08 -13.05 9.06
CA VAL A 74 -25.97 -12.13 8.35
C VAL A 74 -27.38 -12.31 8.91
N TYR A 75 -28.03 -11.19 9.31
CA TYR A 75 -29.39 -11.20 9.83
C TYR A 75 -30.40 -10.78 8.75
N ASP A 76 -31.64 -11.22 8.88
CA ASP A 76 -32.75 -10.92 7.94
C ASP A 76 -32.97 -9.39 7.75
N ASP A 77 -32.60 -8.57 8.72
CA ASP A 77 -32.69 -7.12 8.64
C ASP A 77 -31.46 -6.45 7.98
N GLY A 78 -30.55 -7.24 7.45
CA GLY A 78 -29.34 -6.79 6.76
C GLY A 78 -28.17 -6.41 7.69
N ARG A 79 -28.33 -6.54 9.01
CA ARG A 79 -27.18 -6.39 9.93
C ARG A 79 -26.24 -7.56 9.78
N VAL A 80 -24.96 -7.28 10.02
CA VAL A 80 -23.89 -8.28 10.06
C VAL A 80 -23.25 -8.30 11.44
N ALA A 81 -22.73 -9.43 11.87
CA ALA A 81 -21.98 -9.60 13.11
C ALA A 81 -20.97 -10.74 12.96
N GLY A 82 -20.09 -10.89 13.94
CA GLY A 82 -19.11 -11.97 13.99
C GLY A 82 -17.70 -11.43 14.17
N ARG A 83 -16.77 -12.36 14.37
CA ARG A 83 -15.38 -12.05 14.69
C ARG A 83 -14.70 -11.20 13.59
N GLU A 84 -14.93 -11.55 12.33
CA GLU A 84 -14.35 -10.81 11.19
C GLU A 84 -14.98 -9.43 11.00
N VAL A 85 -16.27 -9.30 11.33
CA VAL A 85 -16.98 -8.00 11.32
C VAL A 85 -16.39 -7.06 12.36
N ASP A 86 -16.09 -7.56 13.56
CA ASP A 86 -15.46 -6.78 14.62
C ASP A 86 -14.04 -6.36 14.24
N LEU A 87 -13.25 -7.28 13.65
CA LEU A 87 -11.90 -6.99 13.16
C LEU A 87 -11.92 -5.89 12.11
N LEU A 88 -12.78 -5.98 11.09
CA LEU A 88 -12.84 -4.97 10.02
C LEU A 88 -13.41 -3.64 10.49
N SER A 89 -14.36 -3.66 11.44
CA SER A 89 -14.81 -2.43 12.09
C SER A 89 -13.68 -1.70 12.81
N GLY A 90 -12.82 -2.44 13.50
CA GLY A 90 -11.64 -1.90 14.16
C GLY A 90 -10.56 -1.43 13.17
N PHE A 91 -10.38 -2.14 12.04
CA PHE A 91 -9.49 -1.70 10.95
C PHE A 91 -9.96 -0.38 10.34
N ALA A 92 -11.26 -0.29 10.00
CA ALA A 92 -11.86 0.93 9.46
C ALA A 92 -11.71 2.12 10.41
N ALA A 93 -11.97 1.90 11.71
CA ALA A 93 -11.81 2.96 12.72
C ALA A 93 -10.36 3.49 12.82
N ARG A 94 -9.34 2.68 12.56
CA ARG A 94 -7.93 3.13 12.51
C ARG A 94 -7.62 4.03 11.31
N HIS A 95 -8.43 3.92 10.27
CA HIS A 95 -8.30 4.69 9.04
C HIS A 95 -9.33 5.82 8.92
N ASP A 96 -10.04 6.14 10.01
CA ASP A 96 -11.13 7.12 10.03
C ASP A 96 -12.18 6.85 8.94
N ALA A 97 -12.46 5.57 8.64
CA ALA A 97 -13.36 5.11 7.60
C ALA A 97 -14.69 4.61 8.16
N ASP A 98 -15.77 4.89 7.42
CA ASP A 98 -17.04 4.19 7.59
C ASP A 98 -16.99 2.81 6.92
N VAL A 99 -17.83 1.85 7.36
CA VAL A 99 -17.90 0.53 6.73
C VAL A 99 -19.24 0.36 6.03
N GLU A 100 -19.18 -0.04 4.77
CA GLU A 100 -20.33 -0.48 3.98
C GLU A 100 -20.29 -2.00 3.82
N TRP A 101 -21.31 -2.68 4.39
CA TRP A 101 -21.40 -4.12 4.37
C TRP A 101 -22.30 -4.58 3.22
N THR A 102 -21.81 -5.53 2.41
CA THR A 102 -22.56 -6.15 1.31
C THR A 102 -22.65 -7.66 1.55
N PRO A 103 -23.76 -8.15 2.13
CA PRO A 103 -24.00 -9.59 2.27
C PRO A 103 -24.23 -10.24 0.92
N GLY A 104 -23.73 -11.48 0.74
CA GLY A 104 -23.95 -12.24 -0.48
C GLY A 104 -23.28 -13.60 -0.50
N ALA A 105 -23.50 -14.35 -1.57
CA ALA A 105 -22.79 -15.59 -1.80
C ALA A 105 -21.33 -15.32 -2.15
N GLU A 106 -20.40 -16.12 -1.66
CA GLU A 106 -18.97 -15.92 -1.81
C GLU A 106 -18.55 -15.70 -3.27
N SER A 107 -19.04 -16.52 -4.21
CA SER A 107 -18.73 -16.38 -5.63
C SER A 107 -19.22 -15.06 -6.26
N GLU A 108 -20.36 -14.54 -5.79
CA GLU A 108 -20.90 -13.25 -6.25
C GLU A 108 -20.06 -12.09 -5.72
N LEU A 109 -19.61 -12.20 -4.46
CA LEU A 109 -18.76 -11.23 -3.79
C LEU A 109 -17.35 -11.21 -4.40
N VAL A 110 -16.77 -12.37 -4.75
CA VAL A 110 -15.52 -12.44 -5.51
C VAL A 110 -15.68 -11.74 -6.86
N GLY A 111 -16.77 -12.00 -7.59
CA GLY A 111 -17.07 -11.30 -8.83
C GLY A 111 -17.19 -9.77 -8.66
N ALA A 112 -17.79 -9.31 -7.55
CA ALA A 112 -17.89 -7.89 -7.21
C ALA A 112 -16.50 -7.29 -6.89
N MET A 113 -15.65 -8.02 -6.17
CA MET A 113 -14.27 -7.61 -5.88
C MET A 113 -13.43 -7.48 -7.16
N VAL A 114 -13.50 -8.44 -8.08
CA VAL A 114 -12.80 -8.37 -9.37
C VAL A 114 -13.24 -7.15 -10.21
N ARG A 115 -14.49 -6.71 -10.08
CA ARG A 115 -14.98 -5.48 -10.73
C ARG A 115 -14.60 -4.18 -10.01
N GLY A 116 -13.96 -4.26 -8.83
CA GLY A 116 -13.60 -3.10 -8.02
C GLY A 116 -14.75 -2.53 -7.18
N ASP A 117 -15.83 -3.30 -6.97
CA ASP A 117 -16.98 -2.90 -6.17
C ASP A 117 -16.73 -3.08 -4.66
N LEU A 118 -15.79 -3.96 -4.27
CA LEU A 118 -15.43 -4.30 -2.89
C LEU A 118 -13.94 -4.14 -2.64
N ASP A 119 -13.60 -3.84 -1.39
CA ASP A 119 -12.22 -3.65 -0.92
C ASP A 119 -11.72 -4.85 -0.10
N VAL A 120 -12.61 -5.48 0.67
CA VAL A 120 -12.30 -6.67 1.47
C VAL A 120 -13.45 -7.66 1.35
N LEU A 121 -13.14 -8.96 1.37
CA LEU A 121 -14.10 -10.04 1.45
C LEU A 121 -13.80 -10.88 2.69
N VAL A 122 -14.85 -11.16 3.47
CA VAL A 122 -14.83 -12.01 4.65
C VAL A 122 -15.98 -13.03 4.60
N GLY A 123 -15.83 -14.12 5.33
CA GLY A 123 -16.81 -15.20 5.36
C GLY A 123 -16.20 -16.51 5.85
N GLY A 124 -15.17 -16.42 6.73
CA GLY A 124 -14.45 -17.59 7.17
C GLY A 124 -13.66 -18.24 6.03
N LEU A 125 -13.01 -17.43 5.21
CA LEU A 125 -12.13 -17.94 4.14
C LEU A 125 -10.90 -18.60 4.75
N THR A 126 -10.45 -19.68 4.10
CA THR A 126 -9.26 -20.43 4.52
C THR A 126 -8.12 -20.27 3.52
N SER A 127 -6.89 -20.58 3.94
CA SER A 127 -5.69 -20.42 3.11
C SER A 127 -5.67 -21.30 1.86
N ASP A 128 -6.51 -22.31 1.78
CA ASP A 128 -6.74 -23.18 0.62
C ASP A 128 -7.96 -22.77 -0.21
N SER A 129 -8.42 -21.52 -0.05
CA SER A 129 -9.54 -20.97 -0.82
C SER A 129 -9.33 -21.14 -2.33
N PRO A 130 -10.37 -21.56 -3.08
CA PRO A 130 -10.28 -21.73 -4.54
C PRO A 130 -10.12 -20.41 -5.30
N TRP A 131 -10.25 -19.26 -4.63
CA TRP A 131 -10.25 -17.92 -5.23
C TRP A 131 -8.87 -17.26 -5.31
N GLU A 132 -7.80 -17.94 -4.91
CA GLU A 132 -6.43 -17.37 -4.89
C GLU A 132 -5.93 -16.84 -6.24
N SER A 133 -6.53 -17.28 -7.35
CA SER A 133 -6.23 -16.76 -8.69
C SER A 133 -6.95 -15.46 -9.04
N GLU A 134 -7.99 -15.10 -8.30
CA GLU A 134 -8.88 -13.97 -8.57
C GLU A 134 -8.76 -12.85 -7.53
N VAL A 135 -8.31 -13.18 -6.32
CA VAL A 135 -8.15 -12.25 -5.20
C VAL A 135 -6.81 -12.48 -4.50
N ALA A 136 -6.34 -11.48 -3.74
CA ALA A 136 -5.17 -11.62 -2.89
C ALA A 136 -5.62 -12.03 -1.48
N LEU A 137 -5.15 -13.18 -1.01
CA LEU A 137 -5.41 -13.64 0.36
C LEU A 137 -4.39 -13.03 1.32
N THR A 138 -4.85 -12.63 2.51
CA THR A 138 -3.96 -12.20 3.59
C THR A 138 -3.13 -13.38 4.10
N ARG A 139 -2.08 -13.10 4.85
CA ARG A 139 -1.50 -14.12 5.73
C ARG A 139 -2.57 -14.59 6.72
N PRO A 140 -2.48 -15.84 7.20
CA PRO A 140 -3.38 -16.35 8.23
C PRO A 140 -3.36 -15.43 9.47
N TYR A 141 -4.54 -15.08 9.96
CA TYR A 141 -4.70 -14.26 11.16
C TYR A 141 -5.23 -15.07 12.36
N ALA A 142 -5.75 -16.27 12.13
CA ALA A 142 -6.20 -17.22 13.16
C ALA A 142 -6.12 -18.65 12.63
N ASP A 143 -6.05 -19.59 13.55
CA ASP A 143 -6.22 -21.01 13.28
C ASP A 143 -7.58 -21.48 13.85
N GLU A 144 -8.30 -22.32 13.10
CA GLU A 144 -9.52 -22.98 13.56
C GLU A 144 -9.35 -24.50 13.50
N VAL A 145 -9.75 -25.18 14.57
CA VAL A 145 -9.77 -26.64 14.60
C VAL A 145 -11.15 -27.12 14.19
N THR A 146 -11.21 -27.82 13.06
CA THR A 146 -12.47 -28.40 12.56
C THR A 146 -12.97 -29.54 13.45
N PRO A 147 -14.23 -29.91 13.35
CA PRO A 147 -14.78 -31.06 14.11
C PRO A 147 -14.05 -32.39 13.85
N ASP A 148 -13.42 -32.54 12.69
CA ASP A 148 -12.64 -33.72 12.30
C ASP A 148 -11.21 -33.69 12.86
N GLY A 149 -10.81 -32.58 13.50
CA GLY A 149 -9.51 -32.41 14.15
C GLY A 149 -8.42 -31.82 13.23
N ASP A 150 -8.75 -31.42 12.02
CA ASP A 150 -7.85 -30.69 11.12
C ASP A 150 -7.76 -29.23 11.54
N THR A 151 -6.64 -28.57 11.20
CA THR A 151 -6.45 -27.13 11.44
C THR A 151 -6.59 -26.37 10.14
N GLU A 152 -7.53 -25.43 10.12
CA GLU A 152 -7.73 -24.49 9.00
C GLU A 152 -7.15 -23.14 9.37
N GLN A 153 -6.47 -22.52 8.42
CA GLN A 153 -5.85 -21.20 8.57
C GLN A 153 -6.78 -20.14 7.99
N MET A 154 -7.30 -19.28 8.86
CA MET A 154 -8.26 -18.24 8.48
C MET A 154 -7.58 -17.06 7.83
N VAL A 155 -8.13 -16.61 6.70
CA VAL A 155 -7.64 -15.48 5.90
C VAL A 155 -8.78 -14.56 5.50
N MET A 156 -8.43 -13.34 5.08
CA MET A 156 -9.35 -12.42 4.40
C MET A 156 -8.86 -12.19 2.97
N ALA A 157 -9.74 -11.72 2.07
CA ALA A 157 -9.36 -11.43 0.71
C ALA A 157 -9.44 -9.94 0.40
N THR A 158 -8.50 -9.46 -0.45
CA THR A 158 -8.47 -8.11 -1.03
C THR A 158 -8.32 -8.19 -2.55
N PRO A 159 -8.60 -7.12 -3.32
CA PRO A 159 -8.39 -7.14 -4.76
C PRO A 159 -6.91 -7.36 -5.11
N LEU A 160 -6.66 -8.06 -6.21
CA LEU A 160 -5.30 -8.22 -6.74
C LEU A 160 -4.67 -6.87 -7.07
N GLY A 161 -3.42 -6.68 -6.67
CA GLY A 161 -2.67 -5.45 -6.93
C GLY A 161 -2.83 -4.35 -5.89
N GLU A 162 -3.77 -4.46 -4.94
CA GLU A 162 -3.97 -3.52 -3.83
C GLU A 162 -3.05 -3.87 -2.65
N ASN A 163 -1.74 -3.78 -2.90
CA ASN A 163 -0.72 -4.27 -1.97
C ASN A 163 -0.58 -3.40 -0.72
N ALA A 164 -0.86 -2.09 -0.80
CA ALA A 164 -0.82 -1.23 0.38
C ALA A 164 -1.99 -1.57 1.33
N LEU A 165 -3.21 -1.78 0.78
CA LEU A 165 -4.36 -2.24 1.53
C LEU A 165 -4.09 -3.61 2.17
N LEU A 166 -3.59 -4.57 1.39
CA LEU A 166 -3.26 -5.91 1.87
C LEU A 166 -2.31 -5.87 3.05
N VAL A 167 -1.18 -5.16 2.92
CA VAL A 167 -0.15 -5.05 3.97
C VAL A 167 -0.67 -4.27 5.19
N ALA A 168 -1.49 -3.23 5.00
CA ALA A 168 -2.11 -2.49 6.10
C ALA A 168 -3.06 -3.40 6.90
N LEU A 169 -3.91 -4.17 6.21
CA LEU A 169 -4.83 -5.13 6.84
C LEU A 169 -4.07 -6.23 7.59
N GLU A 170 -3.07 -6.87 6.96
CA GLU A 170 -2.23 -7.87 7.61
C GLU A 170 -1.49 -7.34 8.85
N THR A 171 -0.98 -6.10 8.78
CA THR A 171 -0.30 -5.46 9.90
C THR A 171 -1.27 -5.21 11.07
N TYR A 172 -2.50 -4.82 10.74
CA TYR A 172 -3.56 -4.64 11.73
C TYR A 172 -3.90 -5.98 12.40
N LEU A 173 -4.19 -7.01 11.61
CA LEU A 173 -4.56 -8.35 12.09
C LEU A 173 -3.48 -8.94 13.01
N ALA A 174 -2.21 -8.84 12.62
CA ALA A 174 -1.08 -9.29 13.46
C ALA A 174 -0.99 -8.53 14.79
N GLY A 175 -1.41 -7.28 14.84
CA GLY A 175 -1.41 -6.44 16.05
C GLY A 175 -2.58 -6.69 16.99
N THR A 176 -3.64 -7.37 16.55
CA THR A 176 -4.81 -7.70 17.40
C THR A 176 -4.60 -8.94 18.27
N GLY A 177 -3.49 -9.65 18.11
CA GLY A 177 -3.19 -10.88 18.85
C GLY A 177 -3.92 -12.12 18.35
N GLU A 178 -4.56 -12.03 17.21
CA GLU A 178 -5.25 -13.15 16.56
C GLU A 178 -4.26 -14.06 15.78
N ALA A 179 -3.03 -13.60 15.56
CA ALA A 179 -1.96 -14.38 14.95
C ALA A 179 -1.21 -15.15 16.05
N SER A 180 -1.66 -16.35 16.38
CA SER A 180 -0.93 -17.31 17.24
C SER A 180 -1.21 -18.72 16.83
#